data_4d7d3ee2540c9526b434430d65cc8139
#
_entry.id   4d7d3ee2540c9526b434430d65cc8139
#
_cell.length_a   1.000
_cell.length_b   1.000
_cell.length_c   1.000
_cell.angle_alpha   90.00
_cell.angle_beta   90.00
_cell.angle_gamma   90.00
#
_symmetry.space_group_name_H-M   'P 1'
#
loop_
_entity.id
_entity.type
_entity.pdbx_description
1 polymer ?
#
loop_
_entity_poly.entity_id
_entity_poly.type
_entity_poly.pdbx_seq_one_letter_code
_entity_poly.pdbx_strand_id
1 'polypeptide(L)'
;MSTQDRWLLPDGIEEVLPDEARALEQLRRELLDLLATWGYELVMPPLAEYLESLLTGVGRELALQTFKLTDQLSGRTMAVRADMTPQAARIDAHYLKRDSATRLCYLGPVLRTVPDTIGGTREPWQLGAELYGHAGPEADAEMLALMLAVLRQVGLRQLHVDLGHVGVYRSLVAEAALNDETEQALFAVLQRKASSQAA
;
A
#
# COMPACT_ATOMS: atom_id res chain seq x y z
N MET A 1 30.66 2.42 22.97
CA MET A 1 29.32 1.85 22.93
C MET A 1 29.14 1.04 24.20
N SER A 2 28.13 1.40 25.03
CA SER A 2 27.81 0.62 26.22
C SER A 2 27.26 -0.76 25.83
N THR A 3 27.28 -1.74 26.78
CA THR A 3 26.67 -3.06 26.51
C THR A 3 25.15 -2.95 26.23
N GLN A 4 24.49 -1.90 26.70
CA GLN A 4 23.08 -1.61 26.44
C GLN A 4 22.82 -1.17 24.98
N ASP A 5 23.77 -0.46 24.35
CA ASP A 5 23.61 0.03 22.97
C ASP A 5 23.59 -1.10 21.90
N ARG A 6 23.99 -2.32 22.27
CA ARG A 6 24.04 -3.47 21.34
C ARG A 6 22.68 -4.05 21.01
N TRP A 7 21.67 -3.76 21.82
CA TRP A 7 20.32 -4.34 21.71
C TRP A 7 19.26 -3.32 21.26
N LEU A 8 19.71 -2.08 20.96
CA LEU A 8 18.81 -1.06 20.47
C LEU A 8 18.41 -1.34 19.03
N LEU A 9 17.11 -1.29 18.78
CA LEU A 9 16.56 -1.28 17.43
C LEU A 9 16.56 0.14 16.89
N PRO A 10 16.55 0.32 15.55
CA PRO A 10 16.36 1.64 14.94
C PRO A 10 14.99 2.23 15.31
N ASP A 11 14.90 3.55 15.38
CA ASP A 11 13.64 4.25 15.63
C ASP A 11 12.55 3.80 14.65
N GLY A 12 11.36 3.50 15.17
CA GLY A 12 10.20 3.04 14.40
C GLY A 12 10.28 1.58 13.92
N ILE A 13 11.24 0.81 14.41
CA ILE A 13 11.31 -0.66 14.23
C ILE A 13 11.23 -1.29 15.62
N GLU A 14 10.28 -2.20 15.80
CA GLU A 14 9.96 -2.80 17.09
C GLU A 14 9.81 -4.32 16.97
N GLU A 15 10.10 -5.03 18.06
CA GLU A 15 9.83 -6.46 18.16
C GLU A 15 8.37 -6.68 18.55
N VAL A 16 7.70 -7.60 17.88
CA VAL A 16 6.36 -8.05 18.25
C VAL A 16 6.50 -9.23 19.20
N LEU A 17 6.12 -9.03 20.46
CA LEU A 17 6.27 -10.03 21.51
C LEU A 17 5.18 -11.12 21.46
N PRO A 18 5.33 -12.27 22.17
CA PRO A 18 4.51 -13.47 21.96
C PRO A 18 2.99 -13.29 22.02
N ASP A 19 2.47 -12.47 22.93
CA ASP A 19 1.01 -12.28 23.06
C ASP A 19 0.46 -11.44 21.90
N GLU A 20 1.16 -10.37 21.55
CA GLU A 20 0.85 -9.52 20.40
C GLU A 20 1.04 -10.28 19.07
N ALA A 21 2.14 -11.03 18.94
CA ALA A 21 2.41 -11.85 17.75
C ALA A 21 1.31 -12.89 17.51
N ARG A 22 0.77 -13.49 18.59
CA ARG A 22 -0.33 -14.43 18.48
C ARG A 22 -1.62 -13.73 18.01
N ALA A 23 -1.93 -12.56 18.55
CA ALA A 23 -3.09 -11.77 18.14
C ALA A 23 -2.99 -11.32 16.69
N LEU A 24 -1.80 -10.84 16.27
CA LEU A 24 -1.52 -10.43 14.89
C LEU A 24 -1.66 -11.59 13.91
N GLU A 25 -1.11 -12.77 14.23
CA GLU A 25 -1.22 -13.95 13.37
C GLU A 25 -2.66 -14.48 13.30
N GLN A 26 -3.43 -14.40 14.40
CA GLN A 26 -4.84 -14.75 14.38
C GLN A 26 -5.62 -13.81 13.46
N LEU A 27 -5.43 -12.50 13.62
CA LEU A 27 -6.06 -11.48 12.76
C LEU A 27 -5.67 -11.67 11.29
N ARG A 28 -4.40 -11.96 11.02
CA ARG A 28 -3.91 -12.24 9.67
C ARG A 28 -4.71 -13.37 9.01
N ARG A 29 -4.92 -14.48 9.71
CA ARG A 29 -5.70 -15.63 9.20
C ARG A 29 -7.14 -15.25 8.91
N GLU A 30 -7.79 -14.60 9.86
CA GLU A 30 -9.18 -14.17 9.70
C GLU A 30 -9.39 -13.24 8.52
N LEU A 31 -8.46 -12.30 8.28
CA LEU A 31 -8.52 -11.38 7.15
C LEU A 31 -8.29 -12.09 5.81
N LEU A 32 -7.34 -13.03 5.75
CA LEU A 32 -7.11 -13.81 4.53
C LEU A 32 -8.29 -14.74 4.22
N ASP A 33 -8.90 -15.35 5.23
CA ASP A 33 -10.10 -16.17 5.07
C ASP A 33 -11.28 -15.32 4.57
N LEU A 34 -11.46 -14.12 5.10
CA LEU A 34 -12.47 -13.17 4.61
C LEU A 34 -12.23 -12.86 3.14
N LEU A 35 -11.02 -12.49 2.73
CA LEU A 35 -10.68 -12.18 1.34
C LEU A 35 -10.90 -13.37 0.41
N ALA A 36 -10.59 -14.59 0.87
CA ALA A 36 -10.86 -15.81 0.12
C ALA A 36 -12.36 -16.03 -0.14
N THR A 37 -13.25 -15.67 0.81
CA THR A 37 -14.71 -15.73 0.58
C THR A 37 -15.21 -14.78 -0.49
N TRP A 38 -14.44 -13.72 -0.80
CA TRP A 38 -14.71 -12.77 -1.88
C TRP A 38 -14.04 -13.17 -3.20
N GLY A 39 -13.37 -14.33 -3.23
CA GLY A 39 -12.70 -14.85 -4.43
C GLY A 39 -11.31 -14.25 -4.68
N TYR A 40 -10.69 -13.62 -3.68
CA TYR A 40 -9.33 -13.10 -3.80
C TYR A 40 -8.30 -14.20 -3.57
N GLU A 41 -7.35 -14.32 -4.48
CA GLU A 41 -6.25 -15.28 -4.43
C GLU A 41 -5.03 -14.65 -3.76
N LEU A 42 -4.48 -15.32 -2.75
CA LEU A 42 -3.31 -14.86 -2.03
C LEU A 42 -2.06 -14.93 -2.91
N VAL A 43 -1.34 -13.82 -3.00
CA VAL A 43 0.01 -13.76 -3.56
C VAL A 43 1.02 -13.36 -2.47
N MET A 44 2.23 -13.87 -2.57
CA MET A 44 3.34 -13.58 -1.66
C MET A 44 4.53 -13.00 -2.44
N PRO A 45 4.54 -11.69 -2.71
CA PRO A 45 5.66 -11.05 -3.38
C PRO A 45 6.93 -11.12 -2.53
N PRO A 46 8.14 -11.14 -3.14
CA PRO A 46 9.40 -11.15 -2.41
C PRO A 46 9.59 -9.87 -1.58
N LEU A 47 10.24 -9.98 -0.43
CA LEU A 47 10.53 -8.84 0.46
C LEU A 47 11.47 -7.82 -0.20
N ALA A 48 12.46 -8.31 -0.94
CA ALA A 48 13.45 -7.48 -1.64
C ALA A 48 13.64 -7.95 -3.08
N GLU A 49 13.86 -6.99 -3.98
CA GLU A 49 14.07 -7.24 -5.40
C GLU A 49 14.93 -6.13 -6.02
N TYR A 50 15.29 -6.26 -7.28
CA TYR A 50 16.04 -5.20 -7.95
C TYR A 50 15.26 -3.88 -7.97
N LEU A 51 15.95 -2.79 -7.69
CA LEU A 51 15.37 -1.45 -7.58
C LEU A 51 14.54 -1.09 -8.81
N GLU A 52 15.02 -1.40 -10.01
CA GLU A 52 14.33 -1.11 -11.27
C GLU A 52 12.98 -1.85 -11.37
N SER A 53 12.94 -3.11 -10.91
CA SER A 53 11.70 -3.91 -10.89
C SER A 53 10.68 -3.36 -9.93
N LEU A 54 11.13 -2.95 -8.73
CA LEU A 54 10.25 -2.43 -7.68
C LEU A 54 9.67 -1.06 -8.03
N LEU A 55 10.42 -0.22 -8.73
CA LEU A 55 10.04 1.15 -9.06
C LEU A 55 9.37 1.31 -10.44
N THR A 56 9.18 0.23 -11.19
CA THR A 56 8.50 0.29 -12.49
C THR A 56 7.03 0.69 -12.29
N GLY A 57 6.62 1.80 -12.91
CA GLY A 57 5.26 2.34 -12.83
C GLY A 57 4.91 3.05 -11.51
N VAL A 58 5.90 3.30 -10.64
CA VAL A 58 5.71 3.87 -9.30
C VAL A 58 6.06 5.35 -9.27
N GLY A 59 5.33 6.11 -8.46
CA GLY A 59 5.58 7.53 -8.24
C GLY A 59 6.89 7.82 -7.50
N ARG A 60 7.41 9.04 -7.65
CA ARG A 60 8.66 9.51 -7.02
C ARG A 60 8.65 9.39 -5.50
N GLU A 61 7.49 9.53 -4.87
CA GLU A 61 7.32 9.49 -3.43
C GLU A 61 7.66 8.10 -2.85
N LEU A 62 7.15 7.03 -3.45
CA LEU A 62 7.46 5.66 -3.01
C LEU A 62 8.96 5.34 -3.19
N ALA A 63 9.60 5.88 -4.21
CA ALA A 63 11.04 5.72 -4.43
C ALA A 63 11.88 6.35 -3.30
N LEU A 64 11.39 7.42 -2.65
CA LEU A 64 12.02 8.07 -1.50
C LEU A 64 11.82 7.28 -0.22
N GLN A 65 10.70 6.58 -0.08
CA GLN A 65 10.38 5.75 1.09
C GLN A 65 11.06 4.38 1.06
N THR A 66 11.75 4.03 -0.01
CA THR A 66 12.31 2.70 -0.26
C THR A 66 13.74 2.58 0.24
N PHE A 67 14.03 1.57 1.08
CA PHE A 67 15.39 1.20 1.45
C PHE A 67 16.14 0.56 0.29
N LYS A 68 17.35 1.04 0.03
CA LYS A 68 18.23 0.53 -1.02
C LYS A 68 19.42 -0.19 -0.42
N LEU A 69 19.79 -1.31 -1.01
CA LEU A 69 20.92 -2.14 -0.61
C LEU A 69 21.66 -2.68 -1.83
N THR A 70 22.89 -3.13 -1.64
CA THR A 70 23.67 -3.74 -2.72
C THR A 70 23.58 -5.27 -2.61
N ASP A 71 23.18 -5.92 -3.70
CA ASP A 71 23.25 -7.37 -3.81
C ASP A 71 24.72 -7.81 -3.87
N GLN A 72 25.15 -8.58 -2.90
CA GLN A 72 26.54 -9.07 -2.80
C GLN A 72 26.89 -10.09 -3.89
N LEU A 73 25.91 -10.74 -4.52
CA LEU A 73 26.13 -11.70 -5.59
C LEU A 73 26.35 -11.05 -6.94
N SER A 74 25.53 -10.04 -7.26
CA SER A 74 25.54 -9.42 -8.60
C SER A 74 26.13 -8.02 -8.62
N GLY A 75 26.34 -7.38 -7.47
CA GLY A 75 26.73 -5.98 -7.35
C GLY A 75 25.63 -4.98 -7.73
N ARG A 76 24.43 -5.43 -8.07
CA ARG A 76 23.29 -4.58 -8.46
C ARG A 76 22.59 -3.96 -7.24
N THR A 77 21.92 -2.85 -7.47
CA THR A 77 21.08 -2.23 -6.44
C THR A 77 19.78 -3.00 -6.30
N MET A 78 19.51 -3.44 -5.08
CA MET A 78 18.23 -3.98 -4.65
C MET A 78 17.48 -2.97 -3.78
N ALA A 79 16.21 -3.25 -3.51
CA ALA A 79 15.39 -2.47 -2.60
C ALA A 79 14.45 -3.37 -1.80
N VAL A 80 14.17 -2.94 -0.57
CA VAL A 80 13.13 -3.57 0.26
C VAL A 80 11.80 -2.92 -0.07
N ARG A 81 10.75 -3.70 -0.22
CA ARG A 81 9.41 -3.19 -0.57
C ARG A 81 8.88 -2.23 0.49
N ALA A 82 8.45 -1.04 0.08
CA ALA A 82 7.72 -0.08 0.89
C ALA A 82 6.20 -0.16 0.66
N ASP A 83 5.79 -0.84 -0.43
CA ASP A 83 4.41 -1.13 -0.83
C ASP A 83 4.38 -2.40 -1.69
N MET A 84 3.35 -3.23 -1.54
CA MET A 84 3.16 -4.47 -2.31
C MET A 84 2.30 -4.29 -3.56
N THR A 85 1.57 -3.19 -3.70
CA THR A 85 0.70 -2.90 -4.87
C THR A 85 1.43 -3.03 -6.21
N PRO A 86 2.64 -2.44 -6.40
CA PRO A 86 3.38 -2.58 -7.66
C PRO A 86 3.79 -4.03 -7.95
N GLN A 87 4.08 -4.79 -6.90
CA GLN A 87 4.44 -6.19 -7.03
C GLN A 87 3.24 -7.07 -7.44
N ALA A 88 2.06 -6.81 -6.87
CA ALA A 88 0.82 -7.48 -7.26
C ALA A 88 0.45 -7.17 -8.72
N ALA A 89 0.55 -5.91 -9.15
CA ALA A 89 0.34 -5.49 -10.54
C ALA A 89 1.31 -6.20 -11.50
N ARG A 90 2.58 -6.34 -11.11
CA ARG A 90 3.56 -7.09 -11.90
C ARG A 90 3.23 -8.58 -11.98
N ILE A 91 2.76 -9.20 -10.89
CA ILE A 91 2.32 -10.60 -10.89
C ILE A 91 1.19 -10.80 -11.88
N ASP A 92 0.18 -9.95 -11.88
CA ASP A 92 -0.91 -10.01 -12.85
C ASP A 92 -0.40 -9.85 -14.29
N ALA A 93 0.33 -8.76 -14.56
CA ALA A 93 0.76 -8.38 -15.90
C ALA A 93 1.79 -9.34 -16.53
N HIS A 94 2.68 -9.95 -15.74
CA HIS A 94 3.81 -10.71 -16.27
C HIS A 94 3.73 -12.21 -16.02
N TYR A 95 3.08 -12.66 -14.95
CA TYR A 95 3.03 -14.08 -14.59
C TYR A 95 1.66 -14.69 -14.85
N LEU A 96 0.58 -14.07 -14.39
CA LEU A 96 -0.76 -14.63 -14.52
C LEU A 96 -1.33 -14.40 -15.93
N LYS A 97 -1.29 -13.17 -16.44
CA LYS A 97 -1.71 -12.79 -17.80
C LYS A 97 -3.10 -13.35 -18.17
N ARG A 98 -4.06 -13.19 -17.26
CA ARG A 98 -5.42 -13.71 -17.44
C ARG A 98 -6.23 -12.78 -18.35
N ASP A 99 -7.06 -13.35 -19.21
CA ASP A 99 -8.02 -12.60 -20.04
C ASP A 99 -9.31 -12.26 -19.29
N SER A 100 -9.48 -12.77 -18.07
CA SER A 100 -10.63 -12.52 -17.18
C SER A 100 -10.25 -11.66 -16.00
N ALA A 101 -11.28 -11.13 -15.30
CA ALA A 101 -11.06 -10.39 -14.06
C ALA A 101 -10.23 -11.21 -13.06
N THR A 102 -9.16 -10.62 -12.57
CA THR A 102 -8.23 -11.23 -11.62
C THR A 102 -8.34 -10.52 -10.27
N ARG A 103 -8.56 -11.30 -9.22
CA ARG A 103 -8.63 -10.81 -7.84
C ARG A 103 -7.42 -11.33 -7.07
N LEU A 104 -6.54 -10.44 -6.66
CA LEU A 104 -5.36 -10.78 -5.88
C LEU A 104 -5.41 -10.10 -4.51
N CYS A 105 -4.90 -10.79 -3.50
CA CYS A 105 -4.69 -10.17 -2.19
C CYS A 105 -3.31 -10.51 -1.65
N TYR A 106 -2.86 -9.71 -0.72
CA TYR A 106 -1.60 -9.91 -0.01
C TYR A 106 -1.71 -9.38 1.42
N LEU A 107 -0.93 -9.95 2.33
CA LEU A 107 -0.79 -9.47 3.69
C LEU A 107 0.61 -9.78 4.21
N GLY A 108 1.33 -8.75 4.61
CA GLY A 108 2.68 -8.90 5.15
C GLY A 108 3.35 -7.57 5.50
N PRO A 109 4.55 -7.61 6.07
CA PRO A 109 5.29 -6.41 6.42
C PRO A 109 5.82 -5.69 5.17
N VAL A 110 5.87 -4.38 5.25
CA VAL A 110 6.62 -3.50 4.34
C VAL A 110 7.58 -2.66 5.17
N LEU A 111 8.64 -2.13 4.56
CA LEU A 111 9.65 -1.35 5.28
C LEU A 111 9.83 0.03 4.63
N ARG A 112 9.62 1.09 5.39
CA ARG A 112 9.70 2.48 4.95
C ARG A 112 10.87 3.21 5.58
N THR A 113 11.49 4.11 4.82
CA THR A 113 12.62 4.93 5.33
C THR A 113 12.18 5.89 6.42
N VAL A 114 10.94 6.36 6.35
CA VAL A 114 10.31 7.23 7.37
C VAL A 114 8.90 6.70 7.67
N PRO A 115 8.40 6.86 8.90
CA PRO A 115 7.03 6.49 9.24
C PRO A 115 6.03 7.49 8.63
N ASP A 116 4.78 7.06 8.42
CA ASP A 116 3.70 7.91 7.89
C ASP A 116 3.27 8.99 8.90
N THR A 117 3.44 8.73 10.19
CA THR A 117 3.11 9.65 11.28
C THR A 117 4.27 9.75 12.25
N ILE A 118 4.36 10.88 12.94
CA ILE A 118 5.38 11.09 13.98
C ILE A 118 5.23 10.03 15.08
N GLY A 119 6.31 9.27 15.34
CA GLY A 119 6.30 8.17 16.31
C GLY A 119 5.63 6.89 15.82
N GLY A 120 5.25 6.82 14.55
CA GLY A 120 4.69 5.62 13.94
C GLY A 120 5.75 4.57 13.59
N THR A 121 5.29 3.36 13.24
CA THR A 121 6.18 2.29 12.79
C THR A 121 6.69 2.53 11.37
N ARG A 122 7.93 2.10 11.12
CA ARG A 122 8.53 2.02 9.78
C ARG A 122 8.32 0.65 9.14
N GLU A 123 7.85 -0.33 9.91
CA GLU A 123 7.54 -1.69 9.45
C GLU A 123 6.06 -2.03 9.64
N PRO A 124 5.15 -1.29 8.99
CA PRO A 124 3.73 -1.61 9.09
C PRO A 124 3.40 -2.91 8.36
N TRP A 125 2.38 -3.62 8.87
CA TRP A 125 1.76 -4.70 8.13
C TRP A 125 0.76 -4.12 7.13
N GLN A 126 0.95 -4.47 5.88
CA GLN A 126 0.08 -4.04 4.79
C GLN A 126 -0.84 -5.19 4.36
N LEU A 127 -2.14 -4.96 4.41
CA LEU A 127 -3.16 -5.77 3.74
C LEU A 127 -3.57 -5.03 2.46
N GLY A 128 -3.61 -5.73 1.34
CA GLY A 128 -4.11 -5.19 0.09
C GLY A 128 -4.95 -6.20 -0.69
N ALA A 129 -5.85 -5.66 -1.48
CA ALA A 129 -6.66 -6.39 -2.43
C ALA A 129 -6.67 -5.62 -3.75
N GLU A 130 -6.47 -6.32 -4.85
CA GLU A 130 -6.35 -5.74 -6.18
C GLU A 130 -7.32 -6.47 -7.14
N LEU A 131 -8.11 -5.72 -7.89
CA LEU A 131 -9.00 -6.24 -8.92
C LEU A 131 -8.56 -5.71 -10.27
N TYR A 132 -8.11 -6.60 -11.15
CA TYR A 132 -7.64 -6.29 -12.49
C TYR A 132 -8.61 -6.82 -13.56
N GLY A 133 -8.56 -6.24 -14.75
CA GLY A 133 -9.30 -6.75 -15.92
C GLY A 133 -10.79 -6.39 -15.95
N HIS A 134 -11.30 -5.54 -15.04
CA HIS A 134 -12.68 -5.04 -15.06
C HIS A 134 -12.72 -3.52 -14.83
N ALA A 135 -13.24 -2.78 -15.81
CA ALA A 135 -13.26 -1.31 -15.80
C ALA A 135 -14.62 -0.70 -15.40
N GLY A 136 -15.58 -1.52 -14.96
CA GLY A 136 -16.93 -1.06 -14.61
C GLY A 136 -17.03 -0.56 -13.17
N PRO A 137 -18.05 0.25 -12.85
CA PRO A 137 -18.31 0.76 -11.50
C PRO A 137 -18.60 -0.37 -10.48
N GLU A 138 -18.93 -1.57 -10.96
CA GLU A 138 -19.10 -2.75 -10.12
C GLU A 138 -17.80 -3.14 -9.42
N ALA A 139 -16.64 -2.96 -10.10
CA ALA A 139 -15.33 -3.19 -9.49
C ALA A 139 -15.06 -2.19 -8.36
N ASP A 140 -15.35 -0.91 -8.58
CA ASP A 140 -15.19 0.13 -7.56
C ASP A 140 -16.10 -0.15 -6.35
N ALA A 141 -17.35 -0.55 -6.61
CA ALA A 141 -18.31 -0.90 -5.56
C ALA A 141 -17.86 -2.15 -4.78
N GLU A 142 -17.32 -3.17 -5.45
CA GLU A 142 -16.75 -4.37 -4.81
C GLU A 142 -15.60 -3.99 -3.88
N MET A 143 -14.65 -3.17 -4.37
CA MET A 143 -13.49 -2.74 -3.59
C MET A 143 -13.89 -1.94 -2.34
N LEU A 144 -14.86 -1.02 -2.46
CA LEU A 144 -15.39 -0.27 -1.33
C LEU A 144 -16.09 -1.18 -0.31
N ALA A 145 -16.92 -2.11 -0.79
CA ALA A 145 -17.62 -3.05 0.09
C ALA A 145 -16.64 -3.98 0.80
N LEU A 146 -15.61 -4.48 0.11
CA LEU A 146 -14.55 -5.30 0.69
C LEU A 146 -13.76 -4.53 1.75
N MET A 147 -13.36 -3.29 1.46
CA MET A 147 -12.69 -2.42 2.43
C MET A 147 -13.51 -2.27 3.72
N LEU A 148 -14.81 -2.00 3.59
CA LEU A 148 -15.71 -1.89 4.74
C LEU A 148 -15.85 -3.22 5.50
N ALA A 149 -15.87 -4.35 4.80
CA ALA A 149 -15.92 -5.68 5.43
C ALA A 149 -14.65 -5.95 6.24
N VAL A 150 -13.47 -5.65 5.67
CA VAL A 150 -12.17 -5.76 6.35
C VAL A 150 -12.12 -4.86 7.60
N LEU A 151 -12.51 -3.59 7.49
CA LEU A 151 -12.51 -2.66 8.62
C LEU A 151 -13.46 -3.10 9.74
N ARG A 152 -14.62 -3.70 9.41
CA ARG A 152 -15.53 -4.28 10.40
C ARG A 152 -14.96 -5.54 11.06
N GLN A 153 -14.24 -6.37 10.29
CA GLN A 153 -13.59 -7.57 10.82
C GLN A 153 -12.52 -7.21 11.87
N VAL A 154 -11.77 -6.13 11.67
CA VAL A 154 -10.81 -5.64 12.67
C VAL A 154 -11.46 -4.89 13.84
N GLY A 155 -12.81 -4.85 13.91
CA GLY A 155 -13.56 -4.31 15.04
C GLY A 155 -13.95 -2.83 14.93
N LEU A 156 -13.69 -2.16 13.81
CA LEU A 156 -14.10 -0.77 13.59
C LEU A 156 -15.60 -0.73 13.26
N ARG A 157 -16.40 -0.13 14.14
CA ARG A 157 -17.87 -0.09 14.02
C ARG A 157 -18.41 1.21 13.43
N GLN A 158 -17.72 2.31 13.67
CA GLN A 158 -18.10 3.63 13.18
C GLN A 158 -17.11 4.01 12.06
N LEU A 159 -17.58 3.97 10.83
CA LEU A 159 -16.77 4.24 9.65
C LEU A 159 -17.36 5.46 8.93
N HIS A 160 -16.50 6.38 8.56
CA HIS A 160 -16.80 7.47 7.65
C HIS A 160 -16.03 7.23 6.36
N VAL A 161 -16.70 7.35 5.21
CA VAL A 161 -16.10 7.10 3.91
C VAL A 161 -16.29 8.32 3.04
N ASP A 162 -15.17 8.94 2.66
CA ASP A 162 -15.16 10.01 1.67
C ASP A 162 -14.79 9.43 0.30
N LEU A 163 -15.61 9.70 -0.71
CA LEU A 163 -15.36 9.29 -2.08
C LEU A 163 -14.90 10.47 -2.92
N GLY A 164 -13.71 10.36 -3.47
CA GLY A 164 -13.17 11.29 -4.45
C GLY A 164 -13.12 10.67 -5.85
N HIS A 165 -13.45 11.45 -6.86
CA HIS A 165 -13.33 11.03 -8.26
C HIS A 165 -12.52 12.06 -9.05
N VAL A 166 -11.35 11.66 -9.52
CA VAL A 166 -10.42 12.55 -10.27
C VAL A 166 -11.07 13.11 -11.54
N GLY A 167 -12.01 12.37 -12.15
CA GLY A 167 -12.78 12.85 -13.31
C GLY A 167 -13.58 14.11 -13.04
N VAL A 168 -14.13 14.30 -11.83
CA VAL A 168 -14.83 15.54 -11.45
C VAL A 168 -13.85 16.71 -11.48
N TYR A 169 -12.69 16.55 -10.86
CA TYR A 169 -11.63 17.57 -10.88
C TYR A 169 -11.20 17.91 -12.30
N ARG A 170 -10.89 16.90 -13.14
CA ARG A 170 -10.47 17.09 -14.53
C ARG A 170 -11.54 17.78 -15.37
N SER A 171 -12.82 17.46 -15.18
CA SER A 171 -13.91 18.10 -15.89
C SER A 171 -14.03 19.58 -15.53
N LEU A 172 -13.91 19.94 -14.26
CA LEU A 172 -13.93 21.32 -13.79
C LEU A 172 -12.73 22.13 -14.31
N VAL A 173 -11.54 21.54 -14.30
CA VAL A 173 -10.31 22.16 -14.84
C VAL A 173 -10.46 22.44 -16.35
N ALA A 174 -10.99 21.47 -17.10
CA ALA A 174 -11.23 21.60 -18.54
C ALA A 174 -12.27 22.68 -18.84
N GLU A 175 -13.37 22.74 -18.08
CA GLU A 175 -14.42 23.77 -18.22
C GLU A 175 -13.89 25.16 -17.90
N ALA A 176 -13.03 25.28 -16.86
CA ALA A 176 -12.40 26.53 -16.46
C ALA A 176 -11.25 26.96 -17.39
N ALA A 177 -10.86 26.11 -18.37
CA ALA A 177 -9.77 26.35 -19.30
C ALA A 177 -8.46 26.80 -18.62
N LEU A 178 -8.12 26.16 -17.50
CA LEU A 178 -6.91 26.46 -16.75
C LEU A 178 -5.67 26.06 -17.54
N ASN A 179 -4.61 26.87 -17.42
CA ASN A 179 -3.29 26.47 -17.92
C ASN A 179 -2.61 25.48 -16.95
N ASP A 180 -1.60 24.75 -17.42
CA ASP A 180 -0.90 23.71 -16.67
C ASP A 180 -0.35 24.20 -15.31
N GLU A 181 0.16 25.43 -15.25
CA GLU A 181 0.71 26.02 -14.04
C GLU A 181 -0.37 26.26 -12.97
N THR A 182 -1.51 26.80 -13.39
CA THR A 182 -2.66 27.04 -12.49
C THR A 182 -3.30 25.73 -12.05
N GLU A 183 -3.39 24.74 -12.95
CA GLU A 183 -3.86 23.41 -12.62
C GLU A 183 -2.98 22.74 -11.56
N GLN A 184 -1.67 22.75 -11.72
CA GLN A 184 -0.72 22.19 -10.74
C GLN A 184 -0.81 22.91 -9.40
N ALA A 185 -0.92 24.23 -9.38
CA ALA A 185 -1.08 25.01 -8.16
C ALA A 185 -2.39 24.67 -7.43
N LEU A 186 -3.51 24.57 -8.17
CA LEU A 186 -4.81 24.17 -7.61
C LEU A 186 -4.76 22.76 -7.03
N PHE A 187 -4.18 21.81 -7.75
CA PHE A 187 -4.03 20.43 -7.29
C PHE A 187 -3.22 20.36 -5.98
N ALA A 188 -2.11 21.07 -5.91
CA ALA A 188 -1.27 21.14 -4.71
C ALA A 188 -1.99 21.75 -3.50
N VAL A 189 -2.92 22.70 -3.71
CA VAL A 189 -3.75 23.26 -2.64
C VAL A 189 -4.80 22.26 -2.15
N LEU A 190 -5.42 21.52 -3.06
CA LEU A 190 -6.43 20.50 -2.71
C LEU A 190 -5.80 19.35 -1.93
N GLN A 191 -4.61 18.89 -2.32
CA GLN A 191 -3.85 17.86 -1.58
C GLN A 191 -3.52 18.31 -0.15
N ARG A 192 -3.09 19.57 0.05
CA ARG A 192 -2.79 20.10 1.39
C ARG A 192 -4.03 20.19 2.29
N LYS A 193 -5.19 20.54 1.73
CA LYS A 193 -6.45 20.58 2.50
C LYS A 193 -6.90 19.19 2.94
N ALA A 194 -6.76 18.17 2.09
CA ALA A 194 -7.06 16.80 2.45
C ALA A 194 -6.18 16.31 3.61
N SER A 195 -4.88 16.63 3.59
CA SER A 195 -3.95 16.26 4.66
C SER A 195 -4.22 16.97 5.99
N SER A 196 -4.77 18.19 5.99
CA SER A 196 -5.06 18.96 7.20
C SER A 196 -6.39 18.59 7.87
N GLN A 197 -7.27 17.84 7.21
CA GLN A 197 -8.53 17.34 7.77
C GLN A 197 -8.39 15.91 8.34
N ALA A 198 -7.26 15.24 8.08
CA ALA A 198 -6.97 13.90 8.57
C ALA A 198 -6.14 13.89 9.88
N ALA A 199 -5.82 15.04 10.45
CA ALA A 199 -5.15 15.25 11.73
C ALA A 199 -6.14 15.77 12.77
#